data_4861b44adcf91319242292ee22c27746
#
_entry.id   4861b44adcf91319242292ee22c27746
#
_cell.length_a   1.000
_cell.length_b   1.000
_cell.length_c   1.000
_cell.angle_alpha   90.00
_cell.angle_beta   90.00
_cell.angle_gamma   90.00
#
_symmetry.space_group_name_H-M   'P 1'
#
loop_
_entity.id
_entity.type
_entity.pdbx_description
1 polymer ?
#
loop_
_entity_poly.entity_id
_entity_poly.type
_entity_poly.pdbx_seq_one_letter_code
_entity_poly.pdbx_strand_id
1 'polypeptide(L)'
;MPLLEQRVAREALKCLADYASNPATGRGRYPWAAAVSADYTVQLADAAGVLFGRLPQMLAATTSDSSGWMSGSWPASCAIAADSNANKWWNNWKNLVFYAVAPSYGPGLGVPSCGVCLTVSPSSATQDKHVAVLVAGRQLGSWQRRGLGADAKNYLEDANAAGGSPGWTTFKRGVASATFNDVLVSR
;
A
#
# COMPACT_ATOMS: atom_id res chain seq x y z
N MET A 1 2.31 11.05 18.42
CA MET A 1 2.24 9.78 17.69
C MET A 1 2.13 9.91 16.16
N PRO A 2 1.45 10.90 15.57
CA PRO A 2 1.39 10.97 14.10
C PRO A 2 2.75 11.04 13.38
N LEU A 3 3.82 11.39 14.08
CA LEU A 3 5.16 11.50 13.48
C LEU A 3 5.79 10.14 13.12
N LEU A 4 5.48 9.08 13.86
CA LEU A 4 6.04 7.76 13.62
C LEU A 4 5.32 7.07 12.46
N GLU A 5 4.00 7.10 12.46
CA GLU A 5 3.16 6.60 11.35
C GLU A 5 3.50 7.32 10.05
N GLN A 6 3.72 8.63 10.12
CA GLN A 6 4.11 9.44 8.96
C GLN A 6 5.49 9.07 8.42
N ARG A 7 6.44 8.76 9.31
CA ARG A 7 7.76 8.26 8.91
C ARG A 7 7.65 6.89 8.25
N VAL A 8 6.90 5.97 8.83
CA VAL A 8 6.64 4.64 8.26
C VAL A 8 6.01 4.75 6.86
N ALA A 9 4.98 5.60 6.72
CA ALA A 9 4.32 5.82 5.44
C ALA A 9 5.28 6.36 4.37
N ARG A 10 6.15 7.31 4.73
CA ARG A 10 7.15 7.88 3.81
C ARG A 10 8.22 6.87 3.39
N GLU A 11 8.71 6.06 4.31
CA GLU A 11 9.67 5.00 4.00
C GLU A 11 9.06 3.95 3.06
N ALA A 12 7.82 3.55 3.32
CA ALA A 12 7.09 2.65 2.44
C ALA A 12 6.87 3.26 1.03
N LEU A 13 6.47 4.54 0.96
CA LEU A 13 6.32 5.24 -0.32
C LEU A 13 7.65 5.38 -1.06
N LYS A 14 8.75 5.60 -0.33
CA LYS A 14 10.10 5.64 -0.90
C LYS A 14 10.46 4.30 -1.54
N CYS A 15 10.23 3.19 -0.86
CA CYS A 15 10.44 1.85 -1.43
C CYS A 15 9.67 1.64 -2.74
N LEU A 16 8.40 2.03 -2.77
CA LEU A 16 7.57 1.95 -3.97
C LEU A 16 8.11 2.84 -5.10
N ALA A 17 8.55 4.06 -4.76
CA ALA A 17 9.12 4.98 -5.73
C ALA A 17 10.45 4.45 -6.31
N ASP A 18 11.32 3.91 -5.44
CA ASP A 18 12.60 3.31 -5.86
C ASP A 18 12.35 2.08 -6.75
N TYR A 19 11.35 1.25 -6.41
CA TYR A 19 10.94 0.11 -7.22
C TYR A 19 10.47 0.57 -8.61
N ALA A 20 9.54 1.52 -8.67
CA ALA A 20 8.95 1.98 -9.92
C ALA A 20 9.96 2.73 -10.82
N SER A 21 10.86 3.52 -10.24
CA SER A 21 11.85 4.29 -11.02
C SER A 21 13.00 3.44 -11.55
N ASN A 22 13.24 2.27 -10.99
CA ASN A 22 14.35 1.41 -11.40
C ASN A 22 13.95 0.57 -12.64
N PRO A 23 14.71 0.69 -13.75
CA PRO A 23 14.44 -0.07 -14.98
C PRO A 23 14.65 -1.58 -14.83
N ALA A 24 15.35 -2.02 -13.79
CA ALA A 24 15.52 -3.44 -13.48
C ALA A 24 14.36 -4.02 -12.64
N THR A 25 13.43 -3.19 -12.14
CA THR A 25 12.30 -3.62 -11.31
C THR A 25 10.96 -3.20 -11.90
N GLY A 26 10.48 -2.00 -11.59
CA GLY A 26 9.10 -1.60 -11.89
C GLY A 26 8.88 -0.93 -13.25
N ARG A 27 9.89 -0.26 -13.81
CA ARG A 27 9.79 0.46 -15.10
C ARG A 27 8.61 1.43 -15.18
N GLY A 28 8.39 2.21 -14.14
CA GLY A 28 7.28 3.14 -14.02
C GLY A 28 6.01 2.54 -13.41
N ARG A 29 6.01 1.25 -13.08
CA ARG A 29 4.86 0.52 -12.51
C ARG A 29 5.14 0.07 -11.08
N TYR A 30 4.09 -0.25 -10.37
CA TYR A 30 4.12 -0.70 -8.98
C TYR A 30 3.66 -2.16 -8.89
N PRO A 31 4.07 -2.93 -7.86
CA PRO A 31 3.63 -4.31 -7.68
C PRO A 31 2.13 -4.41 -7.35
N TRP A 32 1.57 -5.61 -7.38
CA TRP A 32 0.26 -5.88 -6.80
C TRP A 32 0.28 -5.69 -5.28
N ALA A 33 -0.86 -5.37 -4.69
CA ALA A 33 -0.99 -5.39 -3.25
C ALA A 33 -1.12 -6.84 -2.72
N ALA A 34 -0.79 -7.04 -1.45
CA ALA A 34 -1.14 -8.25 -0.74
C ALA A 34 -2.58 -8.16 -0.23
N ALA A 35 -3.30 -9.28 -0.23
CA ALA A 35 -4.63 -9.33 0.34
C ALA A 35 -4.62 -8.92 1.83
N VAL A 36 -5.69 -8.31 2.29
CA VAL A 36 -5.87 -8.03 3.72
C VAL A 36 -6.10 -9.37 4.43
N SER A 37 -5.23 -9.70 5.38
CA SER A 37 -5.30 -10.94 6.15
C SER A 37 -5.42 -10.66 7.64
N ALA A 38 -6.09 -11.56 8.35
CA ALA A 38 -6.10 -11.58 9.81
C ALA A 38 -4.87 -12.28 10.41
N ASP A 39 -4.14 -13.05 9.62
CA ASP A 39 -2.94 -13.74 10.07
C ASP A 39 -1.73 -12.81 10.02
N TYR A 40 -1.23 -12.46 11.19
CA TYR A 40 -0.06 -11.60 11.36
C TYR A 40 1.28 -12.35 11.32
N THR A 41 1.25 -13.67 11.29
CA THR A 41 2.46 -14.51 11.35
C THR A 41 3.06 -14.74 9.98
N VAL A 42 2.25 -14.70 8.94
CA VAL A 42 2.67 -14.96 7.55
C VAL A 42 3.41 -13.77 6.93
N GLN A 43 4.28 -14.07 5.99
CA GLN A 43 4.82 -13.07 5.09
C GLN A 43 3.74 -12.62 4.10
N LEU A 44 3.61 -11.32 3.94
CA LEU A 44 2.62 -10.74 3.03
C LEU A 44 3.11 -10.89 1.58
N ALA A 45 2.52 -11.82 0.85
CA ALA A 45 2.75 -11.98 -0.58
C ALA A 45 1.76 -11.11 -1.37
N ASP A 46 2.21 -10.52 -2.47
CA ASP A 46 1.36 -9.85 -3.42
C ASP A 46 0.40 -10.85 -4.11
N ALA A 47 -0.74 -10.36 -4.59
CA ALA A 47 -1.73 -11.19 -5.24
C ALA A 47 -2.18 -10.54 -6.56
N ALA A 48 -2.15 -11.31 -7.65
CA ALA A 48 -2.49 -10.82 -8.98
C ALA A 48 -3.87 -10.15 -9.03
N GLY A 49 -3.92 -8.95 -9.60
CA GLY A 49 -5.15 -8.16 -9.71
C GLY A 49 -5.56 -7.39 -8.44
N VAL A 50 -4.86 -7.56 -7.33
CA VAL A 50 -5.17 -6.84 -6.08
C VAL A 50 -4.55 -5.44 -6.13
N LEU A 51 -5.39 -4.43 -6.24
CA LEU A 51 -4.99 -3.01 -6.34
C LEU A 51 -4.99 -2.28 -5.01
N PHE A 52 -5.62 -2.85 -3.99
CA PHE A 52 -5.65 -2.33 -2.63
C PHE A 52 -5.54 -3.47 -1.61
N GLY A 53 -4.69 -3.28 -0.62
CA GLY A 53 -4.50 -4.26 0.46
C GLY A 53 -3.33 -3.89 1.35
N ARG A 54 -2.59 -4.89 1.82
CA ARG A 54 -1.35 -4.69 2.56
C ARG A 54 -0.20 -4.39 1.61
N LEU A 55 0.79 -3.67 2.09
CA LEU A 55 2.03 -3.55 1.34
C LEU A 55 2.79 -4.89 1.38
N PRO A 56 3.04 -5.52 0.22
CA PRO A 56 3.61 -6.87 0.18
C PRO A 56 5.08 -6.90 0.60
N GLN A 57 5.51 -8.00 1.20
CA GLN A 57 6.92 -8.32 1.46
C GLN A 57 7.52 -9.14 0.32
N MET A 58 6.72 -10.01 -0.28
CA MET A 58 7.10 -10.87 -1.41
C MET A 58 6.32 -10.46 -2.65
N LEU A 59 6.97 -10.44 -3.80
CA LEU A 59 6.43 -9.97 -5.08
C LEU A 59 6.29 -11.11 -6.12
N ALA A 60 5.92 -12.32 -5.68
CA ALA A 60 5.84 -13.49 -6.55
C ALA A 60 4.77 -13.37 -7.65
N ALA A 61 3.60 -12.80 -7.33
CA ALA A 61 2.54 -12.59 -8.31
C ALA A 61 2.90 -11.50 -9.33
N THR A 62 3.60 -10.46 -8.91
CA THR A 62 4.13 -9.41 -9.81
C THR A 62 5.11 -10.00 -10.84
N THR A 63 5.97 -10.93 -10.42
CA THR A 63 6.93 -11.60 -11.34
C THR A 63 6.24 -12.52 -12.34
N SER A 64 5.19 -13.21 -11.93
CA SER A 64 4.44 -14.15 -12.78
C SER A 64 3.41 -13.47 -13.67
N ASP A 65 3.24 -12.16 -13.58
CA ASP A 65 2.41 -11.38 -14.48
C ASP A 65 2.83 -11.61 -15.94
N SER A 66 1.85 -11.71 -16.82
CA SER A 66 2.04 -11.94 -18.25
C SER A 66 2.89 -10.89 -18.97
N SER A 67 3.17 -9.77 -18.32
CA SER A 67 4.12 -8.76 -18.81
C SER A 67 5.58 -9.26 -18.81
N GLY A 68 5.94 -10.19 -17.92
CA GLY A 68 7.21 -10.90 -17.87
C GLY A 68 8.47 -10.04 -17.58
N TRP A 69 8.32 -8.76 -17.32
CA TRP A 69 9.43 -7.80 -17.26
C TRP A 69 9.49 -6.97 -15.98
N MET A 70 8.59 -7.18 -15.05
CA MET A 70 8.70 -6.63 -13.68
C MET A 70 9.45 -7.61 -12.77
N SER A 71 10.30 -7.07 -11.91
CA SER A 71 11.04 -7.90 -10.95
C SER A 71 10.19 -8.29 -9.76
N GLY A 72 10.27 -9.53 -9.34
CA GLY A 72 9.70 -10.05 -8.09
C GLY A 72 10.53 -9.73 -6.84
N SER A 73 11.43 -8.75 -6.90
CA SER A 73 12.29 -8.38 -5.77
C SER A 73 12.22 -6.89 -5.49
N TRP A 74 12.14 -6.54 -4.22
CA TRP A 74 12.34 -5.17 -3.80
C TRP A 74 13.79 -4.72 -4.03
N PRO A 75 14.03 -3.43 -4.33
CA PRO A 75 15.38 -2.87 -4.32
C PRO A 75 16.09 -3.12 -2.99
N ALA A 76 17.40 -3.39 -3.01
CA ALA A 76 18.17 -3.65 -1.80
C ALA A 76 18.18 -2.49 -0.78
N SER A 77 17.91 -1.26 -1.26
CA SER A 77 17.74 -0.06 -0.41
C SER A 77 16.42 -0.04 0.35
N CYS A 78 15.49 -0.95 0.02
CA CYS A 78 14.15 -0.95 0.59
C CYS A 78 14.08 -1.73 1.90
N ALA A 79 13.58 -1.08 2.94
CA ALA A 79 13.41 -1.67 4.27
C ALA A 79 12.36 -2.81 4.31
N ILE A 80 11.59 -3.01 3.24
CA ILE A 80 10.53 -4.03 3.13
C ILE A 80 11.10 -5.37 2.66
N ALA A 81 12.30 -5.38 2.08
CA ALA A 81 12.95 -6.60 1.60
C ALA A 81 13.04 -7.67 2.71
N ALA A 82 12.60 -8.89 2.39
CA ALA A 82 12.24 -9.92 3.36
C ALA A 82 13.38 -10.46 4.24
N ASP A 83 14.63 -10.26 3.85
CA ASP A 83 15.75 -11.04 4.41
C ASP A 83 16.64 -10.32 5.42
N SER A 84 16.34 -9.11 5.79
CA SER A 84 17.25 -8.42 6.67
C SER A 84 16.75 -8.43 8.12
N ASN A 85 17.55 -9.03 9.00
CA ASN A 85 17.50 -8.78 10.44
C ASN A 85 17.57 -7.27 10.79
N ALA A 86 17.97 -6.44 9.84
CA ALA A 86 17.95 -4.99 9.92
C ALA A 86 16.52 -4.41 9.88
N ASN A 87 15.55 -5.13 9.35
CA ASN A 87 14.17 -4.65 9.15
C ASN A 87 13.22 -5.03 10.30
N LYS A 88 13.73 -5.15 11.52
CA LYS A 88 12.89 -5.43 12.69
C LYS A 88 11.74 -4.44 12.87
N TRP A 89 11.93 -3.18 12.48
CA TRP A 89 10.88 -2.19 12.56
C TRP A 89 9.74 -2.47 11.59
N TRP A 90 10.03 -2.96 10.35
CA TRP A 90 9.02 -3.30 9.38
C TRP A 90 8.08 -4.40 9.89
N ASN A 91 8.63 -5.44 10.52
CA ASN A 91 7.84 -6.52 11.10
C ASN A 91 6.81 -6.05 12.15
N ASN A 92 7.10 -4.94 12.84
CA ASN A 92 6.16 -4.34 13.78
C ASN A 92 5.06 -3.51 13.10
N TRP A 93 5.27 -3.08 11.85
CA TRP A 93 4.37 -2.17 11.14
C TRP A 93 3.64 -2.82 9.97
N LYS A 94 4.14 -3.92 9.41
CA LYS A 94 3.62 -4.57 8.19
C LYS A 94 2.10 -4.77 8.19
N ASN A 95 1.53 -5.06 9.36
CA ASN A 95 0.09 -5.29 9.52
C ASN A 95 -0.75 -4.02 9.64
N LEU A 96 -0.11 -2.87 9.74
CA LEU A 96 -0.76 -1.56 9.83
C LEU A 96 -0.55 -0.72 8.56
N VAL A 97 0.31 -1.18 7.63
CA VAL A 97 0.60 -0.47 6.39
C VAL A 97 -0.22 -1.03 5.26
N PHE A 98 -1.09 -0.19 4.72
CA PHE A 98 -1.89 -0.45 3.54
C PHE A 98 -1.33 0.26 2.32
N TYR A 99 -1.69 -0.23 1.18
CA TYR A 99 -1.18 0.21 -0.09
C TYR A 99 -2.29 0.17 -1.15
N ALA A 100 -2.39 1.23 -1.92
CA ALA A 100 -3.25 1.30 -3.10
C ALA A 100 -2.44 1.68 -4.32
N VAL A 101 -2.68 1.02 -5.43
CA VAL A 101 -2.10 1.35 -6.73
C VAL A 101 -3.20 1.65 -7.74
N ALA A 102 -3.01 2.71 -8.51
CA ALA A 102 -3.92 3.03 -9.61
C ALA A 102 -3.91 1.90 -10.66
N PRO A 103 -5.07 1.51 -11.21
CA PRO A 103 -5.15 0.41 -12.17
C PRO A 103 -4.17 0.51 -13.33
N SER A 104 -3.97 1.72 -13.85
CA SER A 104 -3.03 1.99 -14.96
C SER A 104 -1.57 1.84 -14.58
N TYR A 105 -1.24 1.84 -13.29
CA TYR A 105 0.12 1.79 -12.76
C TYR A 105 0.47 0.47 -12.06
N GLY A 106 -0.49 -0.45 -11.97
CA GLY A 106 -0.23 -1.82 -11.55
C GLY A 106 0.57 -2.61 -12.60
N PRO A 107 0.94 -3.86 -12.30
CA PRO A 107 1.60 -4.74 -13.26
C PRO A 107 0.81 -4.88 -14.56
N GLY A 108 1.50 -4.84 -15.70
CA GLY A 108 0.87 -4.93 -17.02
C GLY A 108 1.77 -4.45 -18.13
N LEU A 109 1.25 -4.44 -19.36
CA LEU A 109 1.95 -4.03 -20.56
C LEU A 109 1.76 -2.53 -20.86
N GLY A 110 2.70 -1.98 -21.64
CA GLY A 110 2.63 -0.60 -22.15
C GLY A 110 3.12 0.46 -21.16
N VAL A 111 3.09 1.71 -21.60
CA VAL A 111 3.49 2.86 -20.79
C VAL A 111 2.33 3.23 -19.83
N PRO A 112 2.57 3.30 -18.52
CA PRO A 112 1.52 3.68 -17.59
C PRO A 112 1.07 5.14 -17.82
N SER A 113 -0.22 5.38 -17.75
CA SER A 113 -0.80 6.71 -17.87
C SER A 113 -2.05 6.85 -16.99
N CYS A 114 -2.37 8.06 -16.58
CA CYS A 114 -3.53 8.34 -15.74
C CYS A 114 -4.85 8.34 -16.56
N GLY A 115 -5.27 7.15 -17.02
CA GLY A 115 -6.66 6.95 -17.45
C GLY A 115 -7.60 6.85 -16.24
N VAL A 116 -7.20 6.07 -15.23
CA VAL A 116 -7.87 5.98 -13.93
C VAL A 116 -6.78 6.00 -12.86
N CYS A 117 -6.63 7.13 -12.19
CA CYS A 117 -5.67 7.31 -11.07
C CYS A 117 -6.40 7.47 -9.74
N LEU A 118 -5.64 7.49 -8.64
CA LEU A 118 -6.20 7.66 -7.31
C LEU A 118 -6.47 9.14 -7.03
N THR A 119 -7.53 9.40 -6.27
CA THR A 119 -7.87 10.71 -5.72
C THR A 119 -7.56 10.74 -4.23
N VAL A 120 -6.92 11.80 -3.76
CA VAL A 120 -6.65 12.01 -2.33
C VAL A 120 -7.29 13.32 -1.87
N SER A 121 -8.41 13.23 -1.16
CA SER A 121 -9.11 14.37 -0.58
C SER A 121 -8.45 14.80 0.74
N PRO A 122 -8.39 16.09 1.09
CA PRO A 122 -8.85 17.27 0.34
C PRO A 122 -7.81 17.84 -0.62
N SER A 123 -6.65 17.23 -0.75
CA SER A 123 -5.50 17.84 -1.45
C SER A 123 -5.63 17.82 -2.99
N SER A 124 -6.52 17.01 -3.54
CA SER A 124 -6.71 16.92 -4.99
C SER A 124 -8.17 16.67 -5.33
N ALA A 125 -8.72 17.51 -6.19
CA ALA A 125 -10.01 17.25 -6.85
C ALA A 125 -9.81 16.39 -8.12
N THR A 126 -8.57 16.09 -8.50
CA THR A 126 -8.21 15.36 -9.71
C THR A 126 -7.68 13.97 -9.38
N GLN A 127 -7.95 13.02 -10.25
CA GLN A 127 -7.37 11.68 -10.20
C GLN A 127 -5.94 11.74 -10.76
N ASP A 128 -4.98 12.11 -9.93
CA ASP A 128 -3.60 12.34 -10.36
C ASP A 128 -2.56 11.51 -9.59
N LYS A 129 -2.98 10.70 -8.60
CA LYS A 129 -2.06 9.89 -7.81
C LYS A 129 -1.95 8.48 -8.37
N HIS A 130 -0.70 8.02 -8.50
CA HIS A 130 -0.38 6.68 -9.02
C HIS A 130 -0.45 5.63 -7.91
N VAL A 131 -0.10 6.05 -6.70
CA VAL A 131 0.04 5.20 -5.53
C VAL A 131 -0.30 5.97 -4.27
N ALA A 132 -0.91 5.29 -3.30
CA ALA A 132 -1.13 5.76 -1.96
C ALA A 132 -0.66 4.73 -0.94
N VAL A 133 0.01 5.19 0.11
CA VAL A 133 0.35 4.40 1.29
C VAL A 133 -0.43 4.95 2.46
N LEU A 134 -1.13 4.07 3.15
CA LEU A 134 -1.92 4.39 4.34
C LEU A 134 -1.34 3.64 5.53
N VAL A 135 -1.19 4.32 6.64
CA VAL A 135 -0.81 3.67 7.91
C VAL A 135 -1.95 3.85 8.89
N ALA A 136 -2.50 2.72 9.32
CA ALA A 136 -3.54 2.71 10.33
C ALA A 136 -2.97 3.25 11.65
N GLY A 137 -3.60 4.25 12.22
CA GLY A 137 -3.23 4.82 13.50
C GLY A 137 -3.62 3.92 14.67
N ARG A 138 -3.78 4.46 15.86
CA ARG A 138 -4.29 3.69 17.01
C ARG A 138 -5.73 3.23 16.77
N GLN A 139 -6.13 2.12 17.39
CA GLN A 139 -7.52 1.68 17.37
C GLN A 139 -8.42 2.73 18.04
N LEU A 140 -9.48 3.17 17.34
CA LEU A 140 -10.38 4.23 17.82
C LEU A 140 -11.57 3.70 18.60
N GLY A 141 -11.97 2.44 18.38
CA GLY A 141 -13.11 1.87 19.08
C GLY A 141 -13.19 0.35 18.94
N SER A 142 -14.11 -0.26 19.67
CA SER A 142 -14.33 -1.72 19.67
C SER A 142 -14.83 -2.27 18.34
N TRP A 143 -15.27 -1.40 17.43
CA TRP A 143 -15.69 -1.79 16.08
C TRP A 143 -14.50 -2.13 15.18
N GLN A 144 -13.29 -1.61 15.49
CA GLN A 144 -12.04 -2.00 14.81
C GLN A 144 -11.50 -3.29 15.45
N ARG A 145 -11.83 -4.42 14.88
CA ARG A 145 -11.40 -5.74 15.38
C ARG A 145 -10.10 -6.17 14.74
N ARG A 146 -9.01 -5.47 15.04
CA ARG A 146 -7.68 -5.79 14.56
C ARG A 146 -7.28 -7.22 14.98
N GLY A 147 -6.77 -8.00 14.02
CA GLY A 147 -6.39 -9.38 14.25
C GLY A 147 -7.51 -10.42 14.12
N LEU A 148 -8.76 -9.99 13.94
CA LEU A 148 -9.90 -10.89 13.78
C LEU A 148 -10.54 -10.85 12.38
N GLY A 149 -10.10 -9.96 11.49
CA GLY A 149 -10.73 -9.79 10.20
C GLY A 149 -9.80 -9.46 9.05
N ALA A 150 -10.12 -10.01 7.88
CA ALA A 150 -9.47 -9.70 6.61
C ALA A 150 -10.07 -8.45 5.93
N ASP A 151 -10.69 -7.55 6.68
CA ASP A 151 -11.37 -6.38 6.16
C ASP A 151 -10.62 -5.10 6.58
N ALA A 152 -10.37 -4.22 5.64
CA ALA A 152 -9.67 -2.95 5.87
C ALA A 152 -10.38 -2.05 6.90
N LYS A 153 -11.71 -2.13 7.02
CA LYS A 153 -12.49 -1.37 8.02
C LYS A 153 -12.11 -1.69 9.47
N ASN A 154 -11.48 -2.84 9.73
CA ASN A 154 -10.97 -3.16 11.05
C ASN A 154 -9.70 -2.36 11.43
N TYR A 155 -9.15 -1.62 10.48
CA TYR A 155 -7.87 -0.90 10.62
C TYR A 155 -7.97 0.56 10.25
N LEU A 156 -8.63 0.86 9.13
CA LEU A 156 -8.72 2.17 8.52
C LEU A 156 -10.09 2.79 8.75
N GLU A 157 -10.17 4.09 8.62
CA GLU A 157 -11.37 4.87 8.85
C GLU A 157 -11.89 5.51 7.56
N ASP A 158 -13.18 5.85 7.59
CA ASP A 158 -13.86 6.68 6.58
C ASP A 158 -13.67 6.13 5.15
N ALA A 159 -13.34 6.99 4.20
CA ALA A 159 -13.09 6.64 2.81
C ALA A 159 -11.93 5.63 2.66
N ASN A 160 -10.95 5.63 3.56
CA ASN A 160 -9.82 4.71 3.54
C ASN A 160 -10.24 3.26 3.83
N ALA A 161 -11.24 3.08 4.67
CA ALA A 161 -11.80 1.76 4.98
C ALA A 161 -12.48 1.10 3.76
N ALA A 162 -12.98 1.90 2.82
CA ALA A 162 -13.66 1.44 1.61
C ALA A 162 -12.68 1.01 0.49
N GLY A 163 -11.37 1.18 0.67
CA GLY A 163 -10.35 0.93 -0.36
C GLY A 163 -10.38 -0.48 -0.95
N GLY A 164 -10.91 -1.47 -0.21
CA GLY A 164 -11.09 -2.84 -0.71
C GLY A 164 -12.30 -3.05 -1.61
N SER A 165 -13.15 -2.06 -1.81
CA SER A 165 -14.31 -2.17 -2.70
C SER A 165 -13.88 -2.12 -4.17
N PRO A 166 -14.46 -2.95 -5.05
CA PRO A 166 -14.13 -2.94 -6.47
C PRO A 166 -14.27 -1.53 -7.09
N GLY A 167 -13.23 -1.09 -7.80
CA GLY A 167 -13.21 0.22 -8.46
C GLY A 167 -13.02 1.42 -7.54
N TRP A 168 -12.78 1.21 -6.24
CA TRP A 168 -12.54 2.31 -5.31
C TRP A 168 -11.19 2.97 -5.55
N THR A 169 -11.19 4.27 -5.82
CA THR A 169 -9.98 5.04 -6.13
C THR A 169 -9.82 6.29 -5.27
N THR A 170 -10.73 6.51 -4.32
CA THR A 170 -10.75 7.74 -3.51
C THR A 170 -10.30 7.46 -2.07
N PHE A 171 -9.34 8.23 -1.60
CA PHE A 171 -8.79 8.15 -0.25
C PHE A 171 -8.81 9.50 0.43
N LYS A 172 -8.77 9.50 1.76
CA LYS A 172 -8.84 10.69 2.59
C LYS A 172 -7.54 10.91 3.35
N ARG A 173 -7.04 12.11 3.28
CA ARG A 173 -6.03 12.62 4.21
C ARG A 173 -6.72 13.55 5.20
N GLY A 174 -6.46 13.37 6.48
CA GLY A 174 -7.11 14.17 7.52
C GLY A 174 -6.19 14.46 8.69
N VAL A 175 -6.67 15.34 9.55
CA VAL A 175 -6.05 15.57 10.87
C VAL A 175 -6.62 14.53 11.84
N ALA A 176 -5.75 14.01 12.70
CA ALA A 176 -6.17 13.03 13.70
C ALA A 176 -7.27 13.62 14.61
N SER A 177 -8.32 12.84 14.82
CA SER A 177 -9.50 13.18 15.60
C SER A 177 -9.99 11.98 16.41
N ALA A 178 -11.15 12.09 17.05
CA ALA A 178 -11.79 10.98 17.75
C ALA A 178 -12.30 9.88 16.79
N THR A 179 -12.52 10.20 15.51
CA THR A 179 -13.11 9.30 14.51
C THR A 179 -12.21 9.03 13.31
N PHE A 180 -11.04 9.65 13.23
CA PHE A 180 -10.12 9.51 12.12
C PHE A 180 -8.66 9.71 12.57
N ASN A 181 -7.79 8.76 12.28
CA ASN A 181 -6.37 8.89 12.60
C ASN A 181 -5.43 8.19 11.62
N ASP A 182 -5.93 7.80 10.47
CA ASP A 182 -5.08 7.25 9.40
C ASP A 182 -4.09 8.28 8.90
N VAL A 183 -2.87 7.85 8.64
CA VAL A 183 -1.85 8.63 7.95
C VAL A 183 -1.77 8.20 6.50
N LEU A 184 -1.86 9.14 5.58
CA LEU A 184 -1.79 8.89 4.15
C LEU A 184 -0.69 9.73 3.49
N VAL A 185 0.13 9.07 2.67
CA VAL A 185 1.07 9.70 1.74
C VAL A 185 0.82 9.14 0.32
N SER A 186 1.05 9.95 -0.71
CA SER A 186 0.74 9.56 -2.09
C SER A 186 1.71 10.20 -3.08
N ARG A 187 1.80 9.61 -4.26
CA ARG A 187 2.60 10.08 -5.39
C ARG A 187 1.80 10.00 -6.68
#